data_0d5133ddec1283ce7a239588c514141e
#
_entry.id   0d5133ddec1283ce7a239588c514141e
#
_cell.length_a   1.000
_cell.length_b   1.000
_cell.length_c   1.000
_cell.angle_alpha   90.00
_cell.angle_beta   90.00
_cell.angle_gamma   90.00
#
_symmetry.space_group_name_H-M   'P 1'
#
loop_
_entity.id
_entity.type
_entity.pdbx_description
1 polymer ?
#
loop_
_entity_poly.entity_id
_entity_poly.type
_entity_poly.pdbx_seq_one_letter_code
_entity_poly.pdbx_strand_id
1 'polypeptide(L)'
;IQTDYPFLAESHYFITSAQTGLGIDALRDYLANLPELAEINKPFRYAIDRVFSVKGAGTVVTGTAFAGSVSIDDELFLSTGQKVRVKNIHAQNTPSEKGLAGQRLALNLNVDLDRIPMQRGDWLLASEPLEPTDRITIEITPEVNLKDSQPVHIYHAASRTTGKLTLLESKNAMKNDRTLAEVILEQPLFLAFGDKLILRSGDAKALIGGAKVLEIHSPKRYKRTEARLAFLAKLNQAQTATQRIGLTLQKEAISAQALMWSEQLTENQLAEALAENGDIRFQNWCFNRDYQREKTQQILTALATYHEQHNDQLGLSKARLYRIATLNQPENLIYHFIEEMLDECQLQQTRGWLHLPSHKIQFSAEEQSLWQAVFAEFEKAHGQAIWVRDMATALAQDESVMRNFMYLSLIHISEPTRLDV
;
A
#
# COMPACT_ATOMS: atom_id res chain seq x y z
N ILE A 1 21.24 -11.00 35.61
CA ILE A 1 20.22 -10.57 34.64
C ILE A 1 20.66 -9.23 34.03
N GLN A 2 20.90 -8.15 34.80
CA GLN A 2 21.33 -6.85 34.25
C GLN A 2 22.65 -6.94 33.49
N THR A 3 23.60 -7.74 33.94
CA THR A 3 24.88 -7.98 33.27
C THR A 3 24.70 -8.68 31.92
N ASP A 4 23.74 -9.58 31.84
CA ASP A 4 23.47 -10.37 30.63
C ASP A 4 22.57 -9.61 29.61
N TYR A 5 21.79 -8.67 30.12
CA TYR A 5 20.81 -7.88 29.36
C TYR A 5 20.98 -6.38 29.62
N PRO A 6 21.92 -5.69 28.93
CA PRO A 6 22.25 -4.28 29.19
C PRO A 6 21.05 -3.32 29.07
N PHE A 7 20.04 -3.65 28.27
CA PHE A 7 18.82 -2.84 28.16
C PHE A 7 17.98 -2.78 29.43
N LEU A 8 18.24 -3.67 30.41
CA LEU A 8 17.61 -3.67 31.71
C LEU A 8 18.41 -2.81 32.76
N ALA A 9 19.56 -2.25 32.38
CA ALA A 9 20.40 -1.51 33.32
C ALA A 9 19.69 -0.31 33.97
N GLU A 10 18.80 0.36 33.21
CA GLU A 10 18.02 1.50 33.69
C GLU A 10 16.61 1.12 34.19
N SER A 11 16.29 -0.18 34.25
CA SER A 11 15.00 -0.64 34.72
C SER A 11 14.87 -0.51 36.22
N HIS A 12 13.68 -0.10 36.69
CA HIS A 12 13.38 -0.08 38.12
C HIS A 12 13.13 -1.51 38.64
N TYR A 13 13.74 -1.82 39.79
CA TYR A 13 13.58 -3.12 40.45
C TYR A 13 12.93 -2.96 41.82
N PHE A 14 11.91 -3.75 42.05
CA PHE A 14 11.18 -3.78 43.33
C PHE A 14 11.35 -5.16 43.96
N ILE A 15 11.96 -5.19 45.14
CA ILE A 15 12.03 -6.38 45.98
C ILE A 15 10.73 -6.42 46.79
N THR A 16 9.87 -7.37 46.52
CA THR A 16 8.55 -7.45 47.14
C THR A 16 8.29 -8.80 47.82
N SER A 17 7.51 -8.77 48.86
CA SER A 17 6.95 -9.97 49.52
C SER A 17 5.48 -9.78 49.76
N ALA A 18 4.66 -10.59 49.11
CA ALA A 18 3.22 -10.58 49.33
C ALA A 18 2.82 -11.03 50.77
N GLN A 19 3.64 -11.84 51.42
CA GLN A 19 3.40 -12.34 52.75
C GLN A 19 3.65 -11.30 53.85
N THR A 20 4.73 -10.51 53.69
CA THR A 20 5.12 -9.50 54.70
C THR A 20 4.71 -8.06 54.31
N GLY A 21 4.25 -7.84 53.11
CA GLY A 21 3.95 -6.52 52.57
C GLY A 21 5.21 -5.69 52.17
N LEU A 22 6.40 -6.27 52.34
CA LEU A 22 7.66 -5.56 52.01
C LEU A 22 7.63 -5.09 50.52
N GLY A 23 7.92 -3.80 50.30
CA GLY A 23 8.07 -3.19 48.98
C GLY A 23 6.77 -3.07 48.16
N ILE A 24 5.61 -3.51 48.63
CA ILE A 24 4.34 -3.49 47.93
C ILE A 24 3.87 -2.06 47.71
N ASP A 25 3.96 -1.19 48.73
CA ASP A 25 3.52 0.21 48.62
C ASP A 25 4.39 1.00 47.62
N ALA A 26 5.72 0.84 47.67
CA ALA A 26 6.62 1.47 46.70
C ALA A 26 6.32 1.02 45.23
N LEU A 27 6.02 -0.25 45.01
CA LEU A 27 5.60 -0.75 43.70
C LEU A 27 4.23 -0.17 43.28
N ARG A 28 3.30 -0.09 44.23
CA ARG A 28 1.96 0.48 43.96
C ARG A 28 2.05 1.95 43.58
N ASP A 29 2.82 2.73 44.32
CA ASP A 29 3.04 4.15 44.04
C ASP A 29 3.72 4.37 42.71
N TYR A 30 4.72 3.57 42.35
CA TYR A 30 5.36 3.60 41.05
C TYR A 30 4.35 3.32 39.91
N LEU A 31 3.54 2.27 40.03
CA LEU A 31 2.55 1.90 39.01
C LEU A 31 1.46 2.96 38.87
N ALA A 32 1.02 3.57 40.00
CA ALA A 32 0.00 4.63 39.97
C ALA A 32 0.48 5.93 39.27
N ASN A 33 1.79 6.17 39.24
CA ASN A 33 2.40 7.33 38.60
C ASN A 33 2.87 7.07 37.16
N LEU A 34 2.65 5.87 36.60
CA LEU A 34 2.97 5.63 35.20
C LEU A 34 2.02 6.43 34.30
N PRO A 35 2.55 7.06 33.23
CA PRO A 35 1.68 7.76 32.29
C PRO A 35 0.74 6.77 31.57
N GLU A 36 -0.50 7.20 31.36
CA GLU A 36 -1.41 6.47 30.47
C GLU A 36 -0.92 6.59 29.01
N LEU A 37 -0.52 5.45 28.45
CA LEU A 37 -0.05 5.34 27.06
C LEU A 37 -1.12 4.70 26.15
N ALA A 38 -2.39 4.78 26.54
CA ALA A 38 -3.46 4.13 25.81
C ALA A 38 -3.78 4.86 24.49
N GLU A 39 -3.66 4.15 23.37
CA GLU A 39 -3.99 4.65 22.02
C GLU A 39 -5.51 4.56 21.75
N ILE A 40 -6.32 5.24 22.57
CA ILE A 40 -7.79 5.16 22.57
C ILE A 40 -8.40 5.75 21.29
N ASN A 41 -7.75 6.75 20.70
CA ASN A 41 -8.24 7.44 19.51
C ASN A 41 -7.94 6.74 18.19
N LYS A 42 -7.36 5.55 18.24
CA LYS A 42 -7.09 4.70 17.06
C LYS A 42 -8.23 3.73 16.78
N PRO A 43 -8.31 3.14 15.58
CA PRO A 43 -9.22 2.03 15.31
C PRO A 43 -8.98 0.87 16.29
N PHE A 44 -10.05 0.22 16.72
CA PHE A 44 -9.94 -0.88 17.66
C PHE A 44 -9.18 -2.08 17.07
N ARG A 45 -8.16 -2.54 17.78
CA ARG A 45 -7.37 -3.75 17.50
C ARG A 45 -7.24 -4.59 18.75
N TYR A 46 -7.70 -5.82 18.68
CA TYR A 46 -7.71 -6.74 19.80
C TYR A 46 -7.16 -8.10 19.39
N ALA A 47 -6.10 -8.55 20.06
CA ALA A 47 -5.47 -9.84 19.82
C ALA A 47 -6.08 -10.93 20.68
N ILE A 48 -6.63 -11.95 20.07
CA ILE A 48 -7.24 -13.10 20.75
C ILE A 48 -6.14 -14.05 21.27
N ASP A 49 -6.14 -14.34 22.57
CA ASP A 49 -5.23 -15.31 23.17
C ASP A 49 -5.90 -16.62 23.58
N ARG A 50 -7.23 -16.62 23.82
CA ARG A 50 -8.01 -17.80 24.09
C ARG A 50 -9.42 -17.67 23.52
N VAL A 51 -9.96 -18.79 23.10
CA VAL A 51 -11.34 -18.92 22.60
C VAL A 51 -11.98 -20.10 23.33
N PHE A 52 -13.18 -19.92 23.82
CA PHE A 52 -13.94 -20.97 24.47
C PHE A 52 -15.45 -20.72 24.41
N SER A 53 -16.24 -21.81 24.46
CA SER A 53 -17.68 -21.73 24.59
C SER A 53 -18.08 -21.81 26.06
N VAL A 54 -18.98 -20.92 26.48
CA VAL A 54 -19.54 -20.90 27.84
C VAL A 54 -21.01 -21.28 27.76
N LYS A 55 -21.40 -22.31 28.50
CA LYS A 55 -22.80 -22.77 28.54
C LYS A 55 -23.72 -21.61 28.94
N GLY A 56 -24.69 -21.28 28.08
CA GLY A 56 -25.65 -20.19 28.29
C GLY A 56 -25.16 -18.80 27.86
N ALA A 57 -23.85 -18.57 27.73
CA ALA A 57 -23.32 -17.31 27.27
C ALA A 57 -22.89 -17.32 25.78
N GLY A 58 -22.52 -18.49 25.24
CA GLY A 58 -22.04 -18.62 23.86
C GLY A 58 -20.53 -18.50 23.74
N THR A 59 -20.03 -17.91 22.64
CA THR A 59 -18.61 -17.78 22.37
C THR A 59 -18.00 -16.62 23.16
N VAL A 60 -16.94 -16.91 23.90
CA VAL A 60 -16.16 -15.95 24.65
C VAL A 60 -14.70 -15.99 24.16
N VAL A 61 -14.14 -14.84 23.86
CA VAL A 61 -12.73 -14.69 23.55
C VAL A 61 -12.06 -13.84 24.63
N THR A 62 -10.83 -14.21 25.03
CA THR A 62 -9.99 -13.35 25.87
C THR A 62 -8.77 -12.91 25.12
N GLY A 63 -8.26 -11.73 25.48
CA GLY A 63 -7.11 -11.14 24.82
C GLY A 63 -6.80 -9.74 25.30
N THR A 64 -5.98 -9.03 24.53
CA THR A 64 -5.53 -7.68 24.86
C THR A 64 -5.98 -6.71 23.76
N ALA A 65 -6.54 -5.57 24.17
CA ALA A 65 -6.83 -4.45 23.28
C ALA A 65 -5.55 -3.66 23.06
N PHE A 66 -5.04 -3.66 21.83
CA PHE A 66 -3.82 -2.96 21.46
C PHE A 66 -4.07 -1.49 21.11
N ALA A 67 -5.25 -1.18 20.59
CA ALA A 67 -5.63 0.17 20.19
C ALA A 67 -7.15 0.36 20.27
N GLY A 68 -7.61 1.59 20.34
CA GLY A 68 -8.99 1.99 20.24
C GLY A 68 -9.83 1.63 21.46
N SER A 69 -11.13 1.56 21.25
CA SER A 69 -12.11 1.15 22.27
C SER A 69 -13.23 0.33 21.64
N VAL A 70 -13.89 -0.50 22.44
CA VAL A 70 -15.03 -1.32 22.04
C VAL A 70 -16.14 -1.17 23.04
N SER A 71 -17.39 -1.13 22.58
CA SER A 71 -18.61 -1.06 23.39
C SER A 71 -19.49 -2.28 23.15
N ILE A 72 -20.43 -2.53 24.05
CA ILE A 72 -21.48 -3.52 23.83
C ILE A 72 -22.26 -3.14 22.57
N ASP A 73 -22.68 -4.13 21.78
CA ASP A 73 -23.35 -4.04 20.48
C ASP A 73 -22.47 -3.56 19.30
N ASP A 74 -21.19 -3.22 19.51
CA ASP A 74 -20.29 -2.92 18.42
C ASP A 74 -20.16 -4.14 17.46
N GLU A 75 -20.15 -3.84 16.17
CA GLU A 75 -19.79 -4.79 15.12
C GLU A 75 -18.29 -4.71 14.85
N LEU A 76 -17.62 -5.84 14.96
CA LEU A 76 -16.19 -5.99 14.69
C LEU A 76 -15.98 -6.98 13.56
N PHE A 77 -14.80 -6.89 12.94
CA PHE A 77 -14.33 -7.86 11.96
C PHE A 77 -13.30 -8.79 12.58
N LEU A 78 -13.51 -10.09 12.38
CA LEU A 78 -12.46 -11.07 12.62
C LEU A 78 -11.37 -10.92 11.53
N SER A 79 -10.13 -11.23 11.86
CA SER A 79 -9.02 -11.20 10.89
C SER A 79 -9.23 -12.11 9.66
N THR A 80 -10.15 -13.04 9.72
CA THR A 80 -10.60 -13.87 8.60
C THR A 80 -11.74 -13.23 7.77
N GLY A 81 -12.14 -11.99 8.07
CA GLY A 81 -13.09 -11.18 7.30
C GLY A 81 -14.54 -11.25 7.78
N GLN A 82 -14.90 -12.17 8.69
CA GLN A 82 -16.27 -12.29 9.17
C GLN A 82 -16.62 -11.19 10.17
N LYS A 83 -17.87 -10.70 10.10
CA LYS A 83 -18.43 -9.78 11.07
C LYS A 83 -18.92 -10.51 12.31
N VAL A 84 -18.65 -9.96 13.47
CA VAL A 84 -19.08 -10.44 14.76
C VAL A 84 -19.60 -9.26 15.60
N ARG A 85 -20.60 -9.51 16.46
CA ARG A 85 -21.14 -8.48 17.36
C ARG A 85 -20.77 -8.79 18.80
N VAL A 86 -20.39 -7.77 19.55
CA VAL A 86 -20.07 -7.84 20.98
C VAL A 86 -21.36 -7.84 21.80
N LYS A 87 -21.60 -8.88 22.58
CA LYS A 87 -22.76 -8.97 23.48
C LYS A 87 -22.48 -8.42 24.86
N ASN A 88 -21.33 -8.80 25.42
CA ASN A 88 -20.93 -8.39 26.77
C ASN A 88 -19.41 -8.21 26.81
N ILE A 89 -18.96 -7.36 27.71
CA ILE A 89 -17.56 -7.06 27.95
C ILE A 89 -17.25 -7.28 29.42
N HIS A 90 -16.15 -7.96 29.73
CA HIS A 90 -15.51 -7.95 31.03
C HIS A 90 -14.11 -7.36 30.89
N ALA A 91 -13.88 -6.26 31.62
CA ALA A 91 -12.58 -5.64 31.76
C ALA A 91 -12.03 -5.96 33.15
N GLN A 92 -10.81 -6.50 33.24
CA GLN A 92 -10.18 -6.85 34.52
C GLN A 92 -11.08 -7.72 35.43
N ASN A 93 -11.78 -8.69 34.84
CA ASN A 93 -12.72 -9.61 35.47
C ASN A 93 -14.02 -8.98 36.04
N THR A 94 -14.32 -7.72 35.72
CA THR A 94 -15.55 -7.04 36.08
C THR A 94 -16.39 -6.73 34.84
N PRO A 95 -17.75 -6.85 34.92
CA PRO A 95 -18.60 -6.41 33.82
C PRO A 95 -18.37 -4.94 33.50
N SER A 96 -18.33 -4.61 32.21
CA SER A 96 -18.11 -3.25 31.71
C SER A 96 -18.93 -3.01 30.45
N GLU A 97 -19.40 -1.81 30.23
CA GLU A 97 -20.05 -1.41 28.98
C GLU A 97 -19.05 -1.10 27.87
N LYS A 98 -17.79 -0.81 28.25
CA LYS A 98 -16.73 -0.42 27.32
C LYS A 98 -15.40 -1.08 27.69
N GLY A 99 -14.64 -1.48 26.66
CA GLY A 99 -13.25 -1.92 26.78
C GLY A 99 -12.32 -0.93 26.09
N LEU A 100 -11.13 -0.67 26.66
CA LEU A 100 -10.17 0.32 26.18
C LEU A 100 -8.84 -0.33 25.81
N ALA A 101 -8.08 0.36 24.94
CA ALA A 101 -6.69 0.02 24.65
C ALA A 101 -5.88 -0.13 25.94
N GLY A 102 -4.93 -1.07 25.94
CA GLY A 102 -4.12 -1.42 27.13
C GLY A 102 -4.79 -2.41 28.08
N GLN A 103 -6.10 -2.62 27.98
CA GLN A 103 -6.82 -3.56 28.87
C GLN A 103 -6.77 -4.99 28.35
N ARG A 104 -6.76 -5.93 29.30
CA ARG A 104 -7.11 -7.32 29.04
C ARG A 104 -8.62 -7.48 29.16
N LEU A 105 -9.26 -7.90 28.08
CA LEU A 105 -10.71 -8.02 27.97
C LEU A 105 -11.14 -9.49 27.78
N ALA A 106 -12.33 -9.80 28.27
CA ALA A 106 -13.11 -10.95 27.83
C ALA A 106 -14.34 -10.42 27.06
N LEU A 107 -14.46 -10.78 25.79
CA LEU A 107 -15.53 -10.35 24.90
C LEU A 107 -16.44 -11.55 24.64
N ASN A 108 -17.74 -11.42 24.96
CA ASN A 108 -18.74 -12.37 24.54
C ASN A 108 -19.27 -11.95 23.18
N LEU A 109 -19.18 -12.84 22.19
CA LEU A 109 -19.51 -12.58 20.81
C LEU A 109 -20.79 -13.29 20.39
N ASN A 110 -21.58 -12.64 19.53
CA ASN A 110 -22.80 -13.22 18.97
C ASN A 110 -22.47 -14.15 17.79
N VAL A 111 -21.71 -15.20 18.05
CA VAL A 111 -21.31 -16.16 17.01
C VAL A 111 -21.28 -17.58 17.57
N ASP A 112 -21.43 -18.53 16.69
CA ASP A 112 -21.23 -19.95 16.92
C ASP A 112 -19.86 -20.36 16.35
N LEU A 113 -19.00 -20.99 17.14
CA LEU A 113 -17.66 -21.42 16.73
C LEU A 113 -17.69 -22.49 15.63
N ASP A 114 -18.77 -23.26 15.52
CA ASP A 114 -18.94 -24.24 14.43
C ASP A 114 -19.15 -23.53 13.06
N ARG A 115 -19.66 -22.30 13.08
CA ARG A 115 -19.89 -21.49 11.88
C ARG A 115 -18.78 -20.53 11.58
N ILE A 116 -18.22 -19.89 12.62
CA ILE A 116 -17.12 -18.93 12.53
C ILE A 116 -16.00 -19.41 13.45
N PRO A 117 -15.10 -20.25 12.94
CA PRO A 117 -13.97 -20.74 13.73
C PRO A 117 -13.03 -19.59 14.09
N MET A 118 -12.61 -19.56 15.33
CA MET A 118 -11.65 -18.61 15.87
C MET A 118 -10.56 -19.35 16.63
N GLN A 119 -9.37 -18.80 16.59
CA GLN A 119 -8.22 -19.39 17.26
C GLN A 119 -7.33 -18.34 17.92
N ARG A 120 -6.40 -18.81 18.73
CA ARG A 120 -5.34 -17.97 19.28
C ARG A 120 -4.52 -17.37 18.15
N GLY A 121 -4.32 -16.06 18.21
CA GLY A 121 -3.58 -15.29 17.20
C GLY A 121 -4.46 -14.57 16.20
N ASP A 122 -5.76 -14.85 16.15
CA ASP A 122 -6.72 -14.06 15.40
C ASP A 122 -6.91 -12.69 16.03
N TRP A 123 -7.40 -11.74 15.24
CA TRP A 123 -7.68 -10.37 15.64
C TRP A 123 -9.14 -10.03 15.50
N LEU A 124 -9.64 -9.19 16.42
CA LEU A 124 -10.87 -8.44 16.24
C LEU A 124 -10.53 -6.98 15.95
N LEU A 125 -11.15 -6.42 14.91
CA LEU A 125 -10.80 -5.16 14.30
C LEU A 125 -12.04 -4.29 14.10
N ALA A 126 -11.89 -2.98 14.22
CA ALA A 126 -12.98 -2.02 13.97
C ALA A 126 -13.36 -1.90 12.48
N SER A 127 -12.48 -2.25 11.57
CA SER A 127 -12.69 -2.20 10.13
C SER A 127 -12.35 -3.55 9.49
N GLU A 128 -12.83 -3.74 8.27
CA GLU A 128 -12.51 -4.93 7.47
C GLU A 128 -10.98 -5.07 7.32
N PRO A 129 -10.43 -6.26 7.61
CA PRO A 129 -9.00 -6.49 7.51
C PRO A 129 -8.54 -6.40 6.05
N LEU A 130 -7.36 -5.83 5.86
CA LEU A 130 -6.62 -5.99 4.61
C LEU A 130 -5.96 -7.37 4.55
N GLU A 131 -5.36 -7.67 3.40
CA GLU A 131 -4.54 -8.88 3.23
C GLU A 131 -3.40 -8.90 4.26
N PRO A 132 -3.18 -10.02 4.95
CA PRO A 132 -2.04 -10.15 5.86
C PRO A 132 -0.73 -10.13 5.08
N THR A 133 0.32 -9.64 5.70
CA THR A 133 1.63 -9.52 5.06
C THR A 133 2.52 -10.74 5.30
N ASP A 134 3.22 -11.16 4.26
CA ASP A 134 4.28 -12.19 4.31
C ASP A 134 5.69 -11.61 4.28
N ARG A 135 5.82 -10.26 4.12
CA ARG A 135 7.12 -9.61 3.95
C ARG A 135 7.13 -8.22 4.59
N ILE A 136 7.99 -8.04 5.56
CA ILE A 136 8.09 -6.81 6.36
C ILE A 136 9.51 -6.27 6.40
N THR A 137 9.62 -4.95 6.55
CA THR A 137 10.87 -4.29 6.96
C THR A 137 10.77 -3.95 8.44
N ILE A 138 11.82 -4.25 9.18
CA ILE A 138 11.93 -4.00 10.62
C ILE A 138 13.20 -3.23 10.95
N GLU A 139 13.16 -2.46 12.04
CA GLU A 139 14.34 -2.10 12.81
C GLU A 139 14.49 -3.11 13.94
N ILE A 140 15.66 -3.71 14.08
CA ILE A 140 15.96 -4.67 15.14
C ILE A 140 17.12 -4.19 16.01
N THR A 141 17.00 -4.36 17.32
CA THR A 141 18.11 -4.25 18.27
C THR A 141 18.53 -5.66 18.66
N PRO A 142 19.65 -6.17 18.12
CA PRO A 142 20.05 -7.55 18.35
C PRO A 142 20.69 -7.76 19.73
N GLU A 143 20.34 -8.85 20.38
CA GLU A 143 20.94 -9.32 21.63
C GLU A 143 22.14 -10.25 21.40
N VAL A 144 22.34 -10.66 20.16
CA VAL A 144 23.44 -11.51 19.70
C VAL A 144 23.97 -10.99 18.36
N ASN A 145 25.19 -11.35 18.00
CA ASN A 145 25.68 -11.04 16.66
C ASN A 145 24.86 -11.76 15.61
N LEU A 146 24.36 -11.04 14.62
CA LEU A 146 23.53 -11.56 13.54
C LEU A 146 24.34 -11.77 12.27
N LYS A 147 23.97 -12.81 11.54
CA LYS A 147 24.40 -13.05 10.17
C LYS A 147 23.25 -12.85 9.19
N ASP A 148 23.58 -12.45 7.97
CA ASP A 148 22.60 -12.32 6.92
C ASP A 148 21.92 -13.66 6.60
N SER A 149 20.64 -13.59 6.25
CA SER A 149 19.88 -14.74 5.72
C SER A 149 19.70 -15.92 6.69
N GLN A 150 19.41 -15.63 7.97
CA GLN A 150 19.19 -16.67 8.97
C GLN A 150 17.72 -16.97 9.26
N PRO A 151 17.37 -18.23 9.62
CA PRO A 151 16.02 -18.57 10.04
C PRO A 151 15.71 -17.99 11.43
N VAL A 152 14.45 -17.57 11.62
CA VAL A 152 14.00 -16.97 12.88
C VAL A 152 12.59 -17.42 13.24
N HIS A 153 12.29 -17.48 14.53
CA HIS A 153 10.92 -17.48 15.05
C HIS A 153 10.52 -16.05 15.37
N ILE A 154 9.32 -15.68 14.95
CA ILE A 154 8.73 -14.35 15.14
C ILE A 154 7.50 -14.47 16.02
N TYR A 155 7.43 -13.62 17.04
CA TYR A 155 6.32 -13.53 17.97
C TYR A 155 5.73 -12.13 17.90
N HIS A 156 4.43 -12.05 17.63
CA HIS A 156 3.64 -10.82 17.63
C HIS A 156 2.33 -11.03 18.40
N ALA A 157 2.14 -10.26 19.47
CA ALA A 157 0.96 -10.40 20.33
C ALA A 157 0.74 -11.89 20.76
N ALA A 158 -0.39 -12.50 20.37
CA ALA A 158 -0.68 -13.90 20.63
C ALA A 158 -0.26 -14.84 19.48
N SER A 159 0.22 -14.29 18.36
CA SER A 159 0.62 -15.04 17.15
C SER A 159 2.09 -15.44 17.18
N ARG A 160 2.39 -16.53 16.50
CA ARG A 160 3.76 -17.02 16.28
C ARG A 160 3.87 -17.54 14.85
N THR A 161 4.96 -17.17 14.17
CA THR A 161 5.34 -17.73 12.87
C THR A 161 6.84 -17.95 12.81
N THR A 162 7.29 -18.62 11.77
CA THR A 162 8.70 -18.74 11.39
C THR A 162 8.97 -17.91 10.15
N GLY A 163 10.23 -17.66 9.89
CA GLY A 163 10.60 -16.88 8.71
C GLY A 163 12.10 -16.76 8.52
N LYS A 164 12.48 -15.96 7.56
CA LYS A 164 13.88 -15.68 7.21
C LYS A 164 14.20 -14.21 7.39
N LEU A 165 15.15 -13.91 8.26
CA LEU A 165 15.68 -12.57 8.48
C LEU A 165 16.82 -12.31 7.51
N THR A 166 16.79 -11.17 6.83
CA THR A 166 17.80 -10.69 5.88
C THR A 166 18.23 -9.28 6.28
N LEU A 167 19.51 -9.08 6.60
CA LEU A 167 20.05 -7.75 6.93
C LEU A 167 20.08 -6.87 5.68
N LEU A 168 19.73 -5.58 5.81
CA LEU A 168 19.67 -4.66 4.66
C LEU A 168 20.92 -3.82 4.49
N GLU A 169 21.56 -3.39 5.57
CA GLU A 169 22.70 -2.46 5.59
C GLU A 169 24.05 -3.16 5.43
N SER A 170 24.19 -4.35 5.99
CA SER A 170 25.44 -5.12 5.97
C SER A 170 25.15 -6.63 5.97
N LYS A 171 26.20 -7.45 5.89
CA LYS A 171 26.08 -8.91 6.00
C LYS A 171 26.14 -9.41 7.45
N ASN A 172 26.53 -8.58 8.39
CA ASN A 172 26.60 -8.89 9.81
C ASN A 172 26.11 -7.68 10.62
N ALA A 173 25.46 -7.92 11.74
CA ALA A 173 25.11 -6.90 12.70
C ALA A 173 25.64 -7.32 14.07
N MET A 174 26.23 -6.37 14.79
CA MET A 174 26.78 -6.63 16.11
C MET A 174 25.70 -6.56 17.18
N LYS A 175 25.92 -7.25 18.27
CA LYS A 175 25.05 -7.15 19.46
C LYS A 175 24.89 -5.68 19.87
N ASN A 176 23.66 -5.28 20.18
CA ASN A 176 23.22 -3.93 20.58
C ASN A 176 23.25 -2.85 19.50
N ASP A 177 23.75 -3.13 18.30
CA ASP A 177 23.71 -2.17 17.19
C ASP A 177 22.38 -2.26 16.46
N ARG A 178 21.60 -1.19 16.51
CA ARG A 178 20.33 -1.12 15.75
C ARG A 178 20.61 -1.24 14.26
N THR A 179 19.87 -2.08 13.61
CA THR A 179 20.02 -2.31 12.17
C THR A 179 18.68 -2.55 11.49
N LEU A 180 18.64 -2.30 10.18
CA LEU A 180 17.49 -2.57 9.35
C LEU A 180 17.56 -3.99 8.79
N ALA A 181 16.42 -4.68 8.84
CA ALA A 181 16.30 -6.01 8.28
C ALA A 181 14.95 -6.20 7.57
N GLU A 182 14.94 -7.10 6.61
CA GLU A 182 13.71 -7.66 6.02
C GLU A 182 13.44 -9.01 6.67
N VAL A 183 12.17 -9.28 6.97
CA VAL A 183 11.72 -10.61 7.38
C VAL A 183 10.68 -11.11 6.38
N ILE A 184 10.93 -12.30 5.83
CA ILE A 184 9.96 -13.06 5.04
C ILE A 184 9.33 -14.06 5.98
N LEU A 185 8.01 -13.98 6.14
CA LEU A 185 7.21 -14.80 7.05
C LEU A 185 6.71 -16.05 6.31
N GLU A 186 6.76 -17.22 6.95
CA GLU A 186 6.16 -18.44 6.40
C GLU A 186 4.63 -18.42 6.48
N GLN A 187 4.09 -17.86 7.54
CA GLN A 187 2.66 -17.60 7.68
C GLN A 187 2.46 -16.09 7.79
N PRO A 188 1.64 -15.50 6.91
CA PRO A 188 1.36 -14.08 6.92
C PRO A 188 0.75 -13.62 8.25
N LEU A 189 1.05 -12.38 8.65
CA LEU A 189 0.56 -11.75 9.87
C LEU A 189 -0.16 -10.43 9.58
N PHE A 190 -1.11 -10.08 10.44
CA PHE A 190 -1.77 -8.78 10.44
C PHE A 190 -0.95 -7.79 11.27
N LEU A 191 -0.12 -7.01 10.59
CA LEU A 191 0.83 -6.07 11.19
C LEU A 191 0.51 -4.63 10.77
N ALA A 192 0.98 -3.69 11.58
CA ALA A 192 0.94 -2.27 11.33
C ALA A 192 2.30 -1.63 11.63
N PHE A 193 2.52 -0.38 11.19
CA PHE A 193 3.70 0.39 11.57
C PHE A 193 3.81 0.48 13.10
N GLY A 194 5.02 0.29 13.59
CA GLY A 194 5.31 0.41 15.02
C GLY A 194 5.02 -0.85 15.85
N ASP A 195 4.37 -1.88 15.27
CA ASP A 195 4.15 -3.14 15.97
C ASP A 195 5.47 -3.72 16.48
N LYS A 196 5.45 -4.23 17.71
CA LYS A 196 6.61 -4.80 18.37
C LYS A 196 6.67 -6.30 18.13
N LEU A 197 7.84 -6.77 17.74
CA LEU A 197 8.11 -8.18 17.51
C LEU A 197 9.20 -8.68 18.45
N ILE A 198 9.14 -9.92 18.85
CA ILE A 198 10.24 -10.64 19.49
C ILE A 198 10.74 -11.69 18.51
N LEU A 199 12.05 -11.69 18.27
CA LEU A 199 12.71 -12.65 17.39
C LEU A 199 13.56 -13.63 18.21
N ARG A 200 13.46 -14.92 17.87
CA ARG A 200 14.30 -15.98 18.43
C ARG A 200 15.03 -16.73 17.32
N SER A 201 16.11 -17.38 17.66
CA SER A 201 16.88 -18.24 16.75
C SER A 201 16.03 -19.34 16.10
N GLY A 202 16.45 -19.86 14.95
CA GLY A 202 15.72 -20.89 14.21
C GLY A 202 15.45 -22.18 15.00
N ASP A 203 16.25 -22.46 16.05
CA ASP A 203 16.00 -23.53 17.01
C ASP A 203 15.15 -23.08 18.23
N ALA A 204 14.68 -21.84 18.21
CA ALA A 204 13.90 -21.17 19.26
C ALA A 204 14.59 -21.11 20.65
N LYS A 205 15.89 -21.39 20.78
CA LYS A 205 16.59 -21.41 22.07
C LYS A 205 17.09 -20.03 22.51
N ALA A 206 17.68 -19.27 21.58
CA ALA A 206 18.25 -17.96 21.89
C ALA A 206 17.31 -16.82 21.52
N LEU A 207 17.28 -15.78 22.36
CA LEU A 207 16.70 -14.48 22.00
C LEU A 207 17.61 -13.81 20.98
N ILE A 208 17.05 -13.46 19.82
CA ILE A 208 17.75 -12.66 18.81
C ILE A 208 17.63 -11.16 19.13
N GLY A 209 16.45 -10.70 19.49
CA GLY A 209 16.20 -9.32 19.86
C GLY A 209 14.76 -8.88 19.74
N GLY A 210 14.52 -7.64 20.17
CA GLY A 210 13.27 -6.93 19.94
C GLY A 210 13.33 -6.15 18.63
N ALA A 211 12.21 -6.08 17.92
CA ALA A 211 12.12 -5.36 16.67
C ALA A 211 10.86 -4.50 16.58
N LYS A 212 10.92 -3.45 15.75
CA LYS A 212 9.79 -2.58 15.40
C LYS A 212 9.52 -2.70 13.91
N VAL A 213 8.26 -2.89 13.55
CA VAL A 213 7.82 -2.91 12.15
C VAL A 213 7.88 -1.49 11.57
N LEU A 214 8.55 -1.33 10.43
CA LEU A 214 8.64 -0.08 9.67
C LEU A 214 7.76 -0.10 8.42
N GLU A 215 7.64 -1.26 7.76
CA GLU A 215 6.76 -1.44 6.62
C GLU A 215 6.18 -2.84 6.63
N ILE A 216 4.93 -2.94 6.21
CA ILE A 216 4.19 -4.20 6.17
C ILE A 216 4.20 -4.88 4.79
N HIS A 217 4.69 -4.20 3.74
CA HIS A 217 4.82 -4.73 2.38
C HIS A 217 6.16 -4.31 1.78
N SER A 218 7.25 -4.98 2.19
CA SER A 218 8.58 -4.67 1.70
C SER A 218 8.76 -5.05 0.22
N PRO A 219 9.50 -4.28 -0.57
CA PRO A 219 9.72 -4.58 -1.98
C PRO A 219 10.57 -5.85 -2.15
N LYS A 220 10.22 -6.67 -3.15
CA LYS A 220 10.96 -7.91 -3.46
C LYS A 220 12.34 -7.64 -4.06
N ARG A 221 12.53 -6.49 -4.73
CA ARG A 221 13.77 -6.12 -5.45
C ARG A 221 14.29 -4.77 -4.95
N TYR A 222 15.56 -4.48 -5.23
CA TYR A 222 16.23 -3.20 -4.92
C TYR A 222 16.21 -2.80 -3.44
N LYS A 223 16.07 -3.77 -2.55
CA LYS A 223 15.89 -3.56 -1.10
C LYS A 223 17.14 -3.03 -0.37
N ARG A 224 18.33 -3.12 -0.98
CA ARG A 224 19.62 -2.69 -0.45
C ARG A 224 20.24 -1.51 -1.19
N THR A 225 19.49 -0.84 -2.07
CA THR A 225 19.99 0.36 -2.73
C THR A 225 20.14 1.51 -1.74
N GLU A 226 21.11 2.40 -1.99
CA GLU A 226 21.35 3.58 -1.15
C GLU A 226 20.08 4.42 -0.98
N ALA A 227 19.36 4.68 -2.08
CA ALA A 227 18.09 5.41 -2.04
C ALA A 227 17.03 4.74 -1.15
N ARG A 228 16.99 3.39 -1.16
CA ARG A 228 16.07 2.62 -0.31
C ARG A 228 16.44 2.73 1.16
N LEU A 229 17.72 2.57 1.50
CA LEU A 229 18.22 2.68 2.88
C LEU A 229 18.01 4.09 3.42
N ALA A 230 18.29 5.13 2.63
CA ALA A 230 18.02 6.52 3.01
C ALA A 230 16.52 6.78 3.28
N PHE A 231 15.64 6.19 2.49
CA PHE A 231 14.20 6.27 2.74
C PHE A 231 13.81 5.60 4.05
N LEU A 232 14.27 4.38 4.31
CA LEU A 232 13.97 3.64 5.54
C LEU A 232 14.49 4.39 6.78
N ALA A 233 15.67 5.02 6.69
CA ALA A 233 16.20 5.86 7.75
C ALA A 233 15.27 7.05 8.05
N LYS A 234 14.78 7.76 7.02
CA LYS A 234 13.81 8.85 7.18
C LYS A 234 12.49 8.34 7.78
N LEU A 235 11.98 7.21 7.28
CA LEU A 235 10.74 6.60 7.76
C LEU A 235 10.84 6.23 9.25
N ASN A 236 11.98 5.69 9.66
CA ASN A 236 12.24 5.33 11.07
C ASN A 236 12.37 6.55 11.98
N GLN A 237 12.90 7.67 11.48
CA GLN A 237 13.02 8.93 12.21
C GLN A 237 11.71 9.70 12.32
N ALA A 238 10.76 9.46 11.42
CA ALA A 238 9.48 10.15 11.40
C ALA A 238 8.66 9.87 12.68
N GLN A 239 8.30 10.94 13.38
CA GLN A 239 7.63 10.85 14.68
C GLN A 239 6.11 10.69 14.54
N THR A 240 5.51 11.25 13.47
CA THR A 240 4.05 11.24 13.27
C THR A 240 3.65 10.40 12.06
N ALA A 241 2.40 9.94 12.04
CA ALA A 241 1.81 9.27 10.88
C ALA A 241 1.80 10.20 9.66
N THR A 242 1.49 11.48 9.85
CA THR A 242 1.52 12.51 8.79
C THR A 242 2.87 12.55 8.08
N GLN A 243 3.97 12.60 8.84
CA GLN A 243 5.32 12.59 8.25
C GLN A 243 5.61 11.31 7.45
N ARG A 244 5.21 10.14 7.96
CA ARG A 244 5.42 8.87 7.26
C ARG A 244 4.60 8.74 6.00
N ILE A 245 3.34 9.17 6.04
CA ILE A 245 2.45 9.24 4.87
C ILE A 245 3.08 10.11 3.79
N GLY A 246 3.50 11.34 4.12
CA GLY A 246 4.14 12.24 3.17
C GLY A 246 5.40 11.64 2.53
N LEU A 247 6.26 10.99 3.33
CA LEU A 247 7.45 10.28 2.80
C LEU A 247 7.08 9.15 1.82
N THR A 248 6.02 8.41 2.12
CA THR A 248 5.62 7.26 1.32
C THR A 248 4.95 7.70 0.02
N LEU A 249 4.07 8.71 0.08
CA LEU A 249 3.35 9.24 -1.09
C LEU A 249 4.27 10.00 -2.08
N GLN A 250 5.49 10.38 -1.68
CA GLN A 250 6.49 10.90 -2.62
C GLN A 250 6.95 9.84 -3.64
N LYS A 251 6.79 8.56 -3.36
CA LYS A 251 7.29 7.48 -4.21
C LYS A 251 6.21 6.78 -5.00
N GLU A 252 5.04 6.62 -4.42
CA GLU A 252 3.97 5.83 -5.00
C GLU A 252 2.60 6.32 -4.55
N ALA A 253 1.59 6.04 -5.37
CA ALA A 253 0.21 6.19 -4.96
C ALA A 253 -0.22 4.97 -4.14
N ILE A 254 -0.85 5.22 -2.98
CA ILE A 254 -1.28 4.17 -2.05
C ILE A 254 -2.77 4.30 -1.81
N SER A 255 -3.46 3.16 -1.66
CA SER A 255 -4.88 3.21 -1.31
C SER A 255 -5.10 3.78 0.08
N ALA A 256 -6.16 4.57 0.24
CA ALA A 256 -6.54 5.14 1.53
C ALA A 256 -6.70 4.05 2.61
N GLN A 257 -7.28 2.91 2.24
CA GLN A 257 -7.43 1.77 3.14
C GLN A 257 -6.06 1.22 3.60
N ALA A 258 -5.08 1.12 2.69
CA ALA A 258 -3.74 0.65 3.04
C ALA A 258 -3.02 1.63 3.98
N LEU A 259 -3.16 2.94 3.78
CA LEU A 259 -2.62 3.96 4.67
C LEU A 259 -3.29 3.91 6.05
N MET A 260 -4.63 3.84 6.09
CA MET A 260 -5.37 3.71 7.36
C MET A 260 -4.95 2.46 8.12
N TRP A 261 -4.76 1.34 7.42
CA TRP A 261 -4.32 0.11 8.05
C TRP A 261 -2.89 0.19 8.56
N SER A 262 -1.96 0.61 7.70
CA SER A 262 -0.52 0.63 8.05
C SER A 262 -0.21 1.59 9.19
N GLU A 263 -0.90 2.72 9.27
CA GLU A 263 -0.69 3.76 10.29
C GLU A 263 -1.71 3.68 11.44
N GLN A 264 -2.68 2.77 11.35
CA GLN A 264 -3.80 2.64 12.31
C GLN A 264 -4.53 3.97 12.52
N LEU A 265 -5.05 4.52 11.43
CA LEU A 265 -5.79 5.78 11.40
C LEU A 265 -7.28 5.56 11.12
N THR A 266 -8.09 6.44 11.67
CA THR A 266 -9.48 6.64 11.24
C THR A 266 -9.52 7.42 9.91
N GLU A 267 -10.66 7.42 9.24
CA GLU A 267 -10.88 8.19 8.00
C GLU A 267 -10.60 9.69 8.19
N ASN A 268 -11.05 10.27 9.32
CA ASN A 268 -10.82 11.67 9.64
C ASN A 268 -9.34 11.98 9.88
N GLN A 269 -8.64 11.11 10.62
CA GLN A 269 -7.20 11.29 10.86
C GLN A 269 -6.38 11.18 9.56
N LEU A 270 -6.77 10.30 8.64
CA LEU A 270 -6.14 10.25 7.32
C LEU A 270 -6.39 11.54 6.54
N ALA A 271 -7.63 12.03 6.52
CA ALA A 271 -7.97 13.27 5.84
C ALA A 271 -7.18 14.48 6.39
N GLU A 272 -7.04 14.57 7.71
CA GLU A 272 -6.22 15.60 8.38
C GLU A 272 -4.74 15.49 7.98
N ALA A 273 -4.18 14.27 7.99
CA ALA A 273 -2.78 14.03 7.63
C ALA A 273 -2.48 14.39 6.16
N LEU A 274 -3.39 14.04 5.24
CA LEU A 274 -3.26 14.40 3.82
C LEU A 274 -3.34 15.92 3.63
N ALA A 275 -4.27 16.59 4.30
CA ALA A 275 -4.42 18.03 4.24
C ALA A 275 -3.17 18.77 4.78
N GLU A 276 -2.61 18.32 5.90
CA GLU A 276 -1.39 18.89 6.49
C GLU A 276 -0.18 18.79 5.55
N ASN A 277 -0.03 17.66 4.83
CA ASN A 277 1.03 17.46 3.85
C ASN A 277 0.76 18.17 2.51
N GLY A 278 -0.48 18.56 2.20
CA GLY A 278 -0.91 19.00 0.88
C GLY A 278 -0.99 17.85 -0.13
N ASP A 279 -1.16 16.62 0.36
CA ASP A 279 -1.35 15.43 -0.45
C ASP A 279 -2.79 15.36 -0.98
N ILE A 280 -2.98 14.60 -2.05
CA ILE A 280 -4.24 14.55 -2.80
C ILE A 280 -4.85 13.15 -2.65
N ARG A 281 -6.18 13.13 -2.57
CA ARG A 281 -6.95 11.89 -2.64
C ARG A 281 -7.91 11.92 -3.83
N PHE A 282 -7.81 10.92 -4.69
CA PHE A 282 -8.75 10.65 -5.76
C PHE A 282 -9.36 9.27 -5.55
N GLN A 283 -10.66 9.22 -5.27
CA GLN A 283 -11.36 7.99 -4.88
C GLN A 283 -10.66 7.27 -3.71
N ASN A 284 -10.13 6.09 -3.95
CA ASN A 284 -9.38 5.31 -2.95
C ASN A 284 -7.86 5.53 -3.01
N TRP A 285 -7.34 6.35 -3.91
CA TRP A 285 -5.90 6.56 -4.08
C TRP A 285 -5.44 7.87 -3.46
N CYS A 286 -4.38 7.79 -2.66
CA CYS A 286 -3.67 8.94 -2.10
C CYS A 286 -2.31 9.07 -2.77
N PHE A 287 -1.91 10.28 -3.13
CA PHE A 287 -0.65 10.59 -3.80
C PHE A 287 -0.26 12.05 -3.55
N ASN A 288 0.99 12.40 -3.79
CA ASN A 288 1.42 13.78 -3.72
C ASN A 288 1.58 14.40 -5.11
N ARG A 289 1.76 15.72 -5.14
CA ARG A 289 1.92 16.47 -6.40
C ARG A 289 3.18 16.11 -7.18
N ASP A 290 4.24 15.69 -6.51
CA ASP A 290 5.49 15.32 -7.19
C ASP A 290 5.33 13.99 -7.91
N TYR A 291 4.65 13.02 -7.27
CA TYR A 291 4.25 11.78 -7.93
C TYR A 291 3.37 12.05 -9.17
N GLN A 292 2.36 12.91 -9.05
CA GLN A 292 1.50 13.29 -10.17
C GLN A 292 2.31 13.90 -11.32
N ARG A 293 3.19 14.87 -11.04
CA ARG A 293 4.07 15.48 -12.03
C ARG A 293 4.99 14.48 -12.71
N GLU A 294 5.56 13.56 -11.94
CA GLU A 294 6.40 12.49 -12.50
C GLU A 294 5.62 11.62 -13.48
N LYS A 295 4.40 11.20 -13.12
CA LYS A 295 3.57 10.34 -13.99
C LYS A 295 3.07 11.09 -15.22
N THR A 296 2.64 12.34 -15.10
CA THR A 296 2.27 13.16 -16.24
C THR A 296 3.46 13.39 -17.18
N GLN A 297 4.66 13.62 -16.64
CA GLN A 297 5.87 13.73 -17.47
C GLN A 297 6.22 12.40 -18.17
N GLN A 298 6.06 11.26 -17.51
CA GLN A 298 6.25 9.94 -18.13
C GLN A 298 5.28 9.73 -19.30
N ILE A 299 4.02 10.13 -19.14
CA ILE A 299 2.99 10.07 -20.18
C ILE A 299 3.38 10.93 -21.39
N LEU A 300 3.78 12.21 -21.16
CA LEU A 300 4.22 13.11 -22.23
C LEU A 300 5.43 12.57 -22.97
N THR A 301 6.43 12.08 -22.24
CA THR A 301 7.66 11.51 -22.82
C THR A 301 7.38 10.27 -23.66
N ALA A 302 6.53 9.37 -23.16
CA ALA A 302 6.16 8.16 -23.90
C ALA A 302 5.42 8.49 -25.19
N LEU A 303 4.53 9.49 -25.14
CA LEU A 303 3.78 9.92 -26.31
C LEU A 303 4.68 10.65 -27.33
N ALA A 304 5.60 11.50 -26.87
CA ALA A 304 6.60 12.16 -27.73
C ALA A 304 7.48 11.14 -28.45
N THR A 305 8.02 10.16 -27.71
CA THR A 305 8.82 9.06 -28.29
C THR A 305 8.02 8.25 -29.31
N TYR A 306 6.73 8.02 -29.03
CA TYR A 306 5.84 7.33 -29.97
C TYR A 306 5.66 8.13 -31.26
N HIS A 307 5.45 9.44 -31.19
CA HIS A 307 5.30 10.33 -32.35
C HIS A 307 6.58 10.42 -33.19
N GLU A 308 7.75 10.38 -32.56
CA GLU A 308 9.02 10.34 -33.29
C GLU A 308 9.21 9.04 -34.08
N GLN A 309 8.76 7.91 -33.52
CA GLN A 309 8.87 6.60 -34.16
C GLN A 309 7.76 6.31 -35.18
N HIS A 310 6.62 6.98 -35.05
CA HIS A 310 5.40 6.77 -35.83
C HIS A 310 4.79 8.12 -36.22
N ASN A 311 5.54 8.90 -37.02
CA ASN A 311 5.13 10.24 -37.45
C ASN A 311 3.92 10.24 -38.41
N ASP A 312 3.61 9.08 -38.99
CA ASP A 312 2.46 8.78 -39.84
C ASP A 312 1.18 8.47 -39.05
N GLN A 313 1.25 8.29 -37.71
CA GLN A 313 0.13 7.91 -36.87
C GLN A 313 -0.35 9.08 -36.01
N LEU A 314 -1.66 9.18 -35.83
CA LEU A 314 -2.27 10.25 -35.04
C LEU A 314 -1.85 10.19 -33.56
N GLY A 315 -1.81 9.01 -32.96
CA GLY A 315 -1.46 8.87 -31.57
C GLY A 315 -1.78 7.48 -31.00
N LEU A 316 -2.03 7.42 -29.70
CA LEU A 316 -2.27 6.19 -28.94
C LEU A 316 -3.64 6.17 -28.29
N SER A 317 -4.26 4.98 -28.18
CA SER A 317 -5.43 4.81 -27.32
C SER A 317 -5.01 4.97 -25.84
N LYS A 318 -5.94 5.40 -24.98
CA LYS A 318 -5.71 5.58 -23.53
C LYS A 318 -5.09 4.33 -22.90
N ALA A 319 -5.63 3.14 -23.21
CA ALA A 319 -5.13 1.87 -22.67
C ALA A 319 -3.71 1.52 -23.16
N ARG A 320 -3.35 1.87 -24.42
CA ARG A 320 -2.00 1.64 -24.94
C ARG A 320 -1.00 2.62 -24.33
N LEU A 321 -1.37 3.88 -24.18
CA LEU A 321 -0.55 4.90 -23.53
C LEU A 321 -0.26 4.53 -22.08
N TYR A 322 -1.27 4.10 -21.30
CA TYR A 322 -1.09 3.59 -19.94
C TYR A 322 -0.03 2.47 -19.90
N ARG A 323 -0.14 1.47 -20.79
CA ARG A 323 0.77 0.32 -20.78
C ARG A 323 2.23 0.67 -21.08
N ILE A 324 2.47 1.64 -21.96
CA ILE A 324 3.85 2.01 -22.32
C ILE A 324 4.46 3.06 -21.41
N ALA A 325 3.65 3.91 -20.79
CA ALA A 325 4.13 5.01 -19.96
C ALA A 325 4.19 4.66 -18.47
N THR A 326 3.16 3.99 -17.94
CA THR A 326 2.91 3.89 -16.50
C THR A 326 2.43 2.50 -16.07
N LEU A 327 2.88 1.45 -16.75
CA LEU A 327 2.54 0.06 -16.41
C LEU A 327 2.83 -0.22 -14.91
N ASN A 328 1.93 -0.94 -14.26
CA ASN A 328 1.94 -1.25 -12.83
C ASN A 328 1.56 -0.08 -11.90
N GLN A 329 1.10 1.04 -12.42
CA GLN A 329 0.42 2.06 -11.62
C GLN A 329 -1.09 1.79 -11.58
N PRO A 330 -1.85 2.38 -10.62
CA PRO A 330 -3.31 2.24 -10.60
C PRO A 330 -3.94 2.81 -11.88
N GLU A 331 -4.58 1.96 -12.69
CA GLU A 331 -5.08 2.34 -14.02
C GLU A 331 -6.11 3.46 -13.96
N ASN A 332 -7.05 3.40 -13.02
CA ASN A 332 -8.08 4.44 -12.84
C ASN A 332 -7.48 5.78 -12.42
N LEU A 333 -6.39 5.79 -11.63
CA LEU A 333 -5.68 7.01 -11.25
C LEU A 333 -4.93 7.61 -12.44
N ILE A 334 -4.24 6.80 -13.23
CA ILE A 334 -3.54 7.28 -14.43
C ILE A 334 -4.55 7.80 -15.47
N TYR A 335 -5.71 7.16 -15.60
CA TYR A 335 -6.76 7.67 -16.48
C TYR A 335 -7.30 9.02 -16.00
N HIS A 336 -7.41 9.23 -14.70
CA HIS A 336 -7.74 10.55 -14.14
C HIS A 336 -6.68 11.60 -14.51
N PHE A 337 -5.39 11.29 -14.38
CA PHE A 337 -4.33 12.21 -14.81
C PHE A 337 -4.39 12.53 -16.30
N ILE A 338 -4.72 11.56 -17.15
CA ILE A 338 -4.91 11.80 -18.59
C ILE A 338 -6.09 12.74 -18.84
N GLU A 339 -7.20 12.60 -18.10
CA GLU A 339 -8.34 13.54 -18.23
C GLU A 339 -7.95 14.96 -17.81
N GLU A 340 -7.25 15.12 -16.68
CA GLU A 340 -6.74 16.44 -16.25
C GLU A 340 -5.80 17.04 -17.30
N MET A 341 -4.91 16.24 -17.90
CA MET A 341 -4.01 16.69 -18.99
C MET A 341 -4.76 17.10 -20.25
N LEU A 342 -5.90 16.49 -20.55
CA LEU A 342 -6.79 16.91 -21.65
C LEU A 342 -7.49 18.23 -21.32
N ASP A 343 -8.00 18.39 -20.09
CA ASP A 343 -8.65 19.62 -19.64
C ASP A 343 -7.66 20.81 -19.61
N GLU A 344 -6.41 20.56 -19.23
CA GLU A 344 -5.33 21.53 -19.24
C GLU A 344 -4.70 21.76 -20.64
N CYS A 345 -5.22 21.12 -21.68
CA CYS A 345 -4.70 21.18 -23.04
C CYS A 345 -3.24 20.71 -23.21
N GLN A 346 -2.72 19.95 -22.28
CA GLN A 346 -1.39 19.30 -22.40
C GLN A 346 -1.42 18.13 -23.38
N LEU A 347 -2.57 17.50 -23.52
CA LEU A 347 -2.89 16.46 -24.50
C LEU A 347 -4.10 16.90 -25.32
N GLN A 348 -4.25 16.29 -26.49
CA GLN A 348 -5.44 16.38 -27.31
C GLN A 348 -5.95 14.98 -27.64
N GLN A 349 -7.27 14.86 -27.85
CA GLN A 349 -7.89 13.62 -28.25
C GLN A 349 -8.68 13.82 -29.54
N THR A 350 -8.33 13.06 -30.58
CA THR A 350 -9.04 13.05 -31.86
C THR A 350 -9.51 11.63 -32.14
N ARG A 351 -10.82 11.42 -32.24
CA ARG A 351 -11.44 10.10 -32.52
C ARG A 351 -10.98 8.96 -31.61
N GLY A 352 -10.72 9.27 -30.33
CA GLY A 352 -10.26 8.29 -29.33
C GLY A 352 -8.75 8.10 -29.27
N TRP A 353 -7.97 8.79 -30.13
CA TRP A 353 -6.52 8.76 -30.12
C TRP A 353 -5.96 9.98 -29.38
N LEU A 354 -5.10 9.73 -28.41
CA LEU A 354 -4.38 10.75 -27.63
C LEU A 354 -3.11 11.16 -28.37
N HIS A 355 -2.88 12.46 -28.49
CA HIS A 355 -1.69 13.00 -29.12
C HIS A 355 -1.24 14.32 -28.48
N LEU A 356 0.00 14.70 -28.71
CA LEU A 356 0.51 16.02 -28.30
C LEU A 356 -0.13 17.13 -29.15
N PRO A 357 -0.41 18.31 -28.60
CA PRO A 357 -0.96 19.44 -29.36
C PRO A 357 -0.07 19.88 -30.53
N SER A 358 1.25 19.72 -30.40
CA SER A 358 2.23 20.04 -31.42
C SER A 358 2.37 19.00 -32.53
N HIS A 359 1.80 17.78 -32.32
CA HIS A 359 1.96 16.69 -33.28
C HIS A 359 1.05 16.90 -34.49
N LYS A 360 1.65 16.81 -35.65
CA LYS A 360 0.96 16.79 -36.94
C LYS A 360 1.46 15.58 -37.71
N ILE A 361 0.54 14.83 -38.28
CA ILE A 361 0.91 13.69 -39.13
C ILE A 361 1.74 14.23 -40.28
N GLN A 362 2.90 13.67 -40.51
CA GLN A 362 3.78 14.02 -41.63
C GLN A 362 3.79 12.83 -42.59
N PHE A 363 3.39 13.10 -43.82
CA PHE A 363 3.52 12.13 -44.90
C PHE A 363 4.93 12.26 -45.52
N SER A 364 5.54 11.15 -45.86
CA SER A 364 6.73 11.12 -46.66
C SER A 364 6.45 11.71 -48.06
N ALA A 365 7.48 12.13 -48.79
CA ALA A 365 7.32 12.65 -50.13
C ALA A 365 6.63 11.63 -51.08
N GLU A 366 6.85 10.34 -50.85
CA GLU A 366 6.19 9.28 -51.61
C GLU A 366 4.71 9.17 -51.26
N GLU A 367 4.36 9.25 -49.96
CA GLU A 367 2.97 9.23 -49.51
C GLU A 367 2.21 10.49 -49.92
N GLN A 368 2.87 11.67 -49.93
CA GLN A 368 2.24 12.88 -50.46
C GLN A 368 1.98 12.78 -51.96
N SER A 369 2.89 12.16 -52.71
CA SER A 369 2.68 11.90 -54.14
C SER A 369 1.53 10.91 -54.38
N LEU A 370 1.48 9.85 -53.57
CA LEU A 370 0.40 8.87 -53.62
C LEU A 370 -0.93 9.53 -53.25
N TRP A 371 -0.95 10.39 -52.25
CA TRP A 371 -2.13 11.17 -51.86
C TRP A 371 -2.71 11.99 -52.99
N GLN A 372 -1.84 12.73 -53.71
CA GLN A 372 -2.28 13.51 -54.85
C GLN A 372 -2.84 12.62 -55.96
N ALA A 373 -2.25 11.47 -56.21
CA ALA A 373 -2.74 10.49 -57.18
C ALA A 373 -4.12 9.89 -56.79
N VAL A 374 -4.27 9.51 -55.52
CA VAL A 374 -5.54 9.01 -54.97
C VAL A 374 -6.64 10.07 -55.08
N PHE A 375 -6.29 11.33 -54.70
CA PHE A 375 -7.27 12.44 -54.78
C PHE A 375 -7.73 12.69 -56.20
N ALA A 376 -6.83 12.66 -57.18
CA ALA A 376 -7.17 12.81 -58.59
C ALA A 376 -8.12 11.68 -59.10
N GLU A 377 -7.97 10.48 -58.64
CA GLU A 377 -8.92 9.37 -58.97
C GLU A 377 -10.29 9.57 -58.33
N PHE A 378 -10.38 10.08 -57.10
CA PHE A 378 -11.64 10.44 -56.48
C PHE A 378 -12.35 11.60 -57.23
N GLU A 379 -11.63 12.61 -57.70
CA GLU A 379 -12.21 13.69 -58.50
C GLU A 379 -12.78 13.15 -59.84
N LYS A 380 -12.06 12.24 -60.48
CA LYS A 380 -12.55 11.58 -61.72
C LYS A 380 -13.84 10.77 -61.49
N ALA A 381 -13.97 10.19 -60.32
CA ALA A 381 -15.15 9.41 -59.98
C ALA A 381 -16.38 10.26 -59.58
N HIS A 382 -16.29 11.61 -59.62
CA HIS A 382 -17.37 12.54 -59.35
C HIS A 382 -18.15 12.25 -58.06
N GLY A 383 -17.45 11.83 -56.97
CA GLY A 383 -18.03 11.53 -55.66
C GLY A 383 -18.63 10.13 -55.53
N GLN A 384 -18.41 9.25 -56.50
CA GLN A 384 -18.77 7.85 -56.37
C GLN A 384 -17.78 7.09 -55.48
N ALA A 385 -18.26 6.12 -54.69
CA ALA A 385 -17.41 5.28 -53.87
C ALA A 385 -16.52 4.36 -54.76
N ILE A 386 -15.22 4.40 -54.50
CA ILE A 386 -14.24 3.54 -55.20
C ILE A 386 -13.79 2.46 -54.20
N TRP A 387 -13.77 1.20 -54.65
CA TRP A 387 -13.21 0.13 -53.86
C TRP A 387 -11.69 0.27 -53.71
N VAL A 388 -11.17 -0.01 -52.54
CA VAL A 388 -9.71 0.07 -52.26
C VAL A 388 -8.91 -0.77 -53.26
N ARG A 389 -9.41 -1.96 -53.63
CA ARG A 389 -8.79 -2.83 -54.62
C ARG A 389 -8.71 -2.20 -56.00
N ASP A 390 -9.75 -1.51 -56.42
CA ASP A 390 -9.82 -0.88 -57.75
C ASP A 390 -8.90 0.35 -57.77
N MET A 391 -8.81 1.11 -56.68
CA MET A 391 -7.87 2.17 -56.50
C MET A 391 -6.39 1.67 -56.52
N ALA A 392 -6.12 0.56 -55.82
CA ALA A 392 -4.79 -0.07 -55.84
C ALA A 392 -4.39 -0.49 -57.26
N THR A 393 -5.31 -1.05 -58.05
CA THR A 393 -5.08 -1.42 -59.43
C THR A 393 -4.84 -0.21 -60.31
N ALA A 394 -5.64 0.84 -60.19
CA ALA A 394 -5.50 2.08 -60.96
C ALA A 394 -4.18 2.78 -60.73
N LEU A 395 -3.65 2.75 -59.53
CA LEU A 395 -2.40 3.41 -59.14
C LEU A 395 -1.19 2.46 -59.10
N ALA A 396 -1.34 1.22 -59.58
CA ALA A 396 -0.30 0.17 -59.61
C ALA A 396 0.40 -0.03 -58.24
N GLN A 397 -0.40 0.00 -57.14
CA GLN A 397 0.05 -0.20 -55.77
C GLN A 397 -0.44 -1.56 -55.23
N ASP A 398 0.26 -2.09 -54.21
CA ASP A 398 -0.23 -3.26 -53.47
C ASP A 398 -1.51 -2.93 -52.71
N GLU A 399 -2.50 -3.85 -52.71
CA GLU A 399 -3.78 -3.64 -52.05
C GLU A 399 -3.62 -3.41 -50.54
N SER A 400 -2.67 -4.08 -49.90
CA SER A 400 -2.41 -3.91 -48.46
C SER A 400 -1.84 -2.53 -48.14
N VAL A 401 -0.93 -2.04 -48.96
CA VAL A 401 -0.36 -0.69 -48.86
C VAL A 401 -1.46 0.36 -49.08
N MET A 402 -2.26 0.18 -50.15
CA MET A 402 -3.37 1.10 -50.44
C MET A 402 -4.41 1.12 -49.32
N ARG A 403 -4.74 -0.05 -48.76
CA ARG A 403 -5.70 -0.16 -47.64
C ARG A 403 -5.22 0.59 -46.40
N ASN A 404 -3.95 0.42 -46.01
CA ASN A 404 -3.33 1.13 -44.90
C ASN A 404 -3.27 2.65 -45.18
N PHE A 405 -2.89 3.04 -46.37
CA PHE A 405 -2.82 4.42 -46.80
C PHE A 405 -4.20 5.08 -46.80
N MET A 406 -5.24 4.43 -47.34
CA MET A 406 -6.59 4.92 -47.33
C MET A 406 -7.16 5.05 -45.92
N TYR A 407 -6.80 4.14 -45.02
CA TYR A 407 -7.19 4.22 -43.60
C TYR A 407 -6.59 5.46 -42.94
N LEU A 408 -5.32 5.74 -43.17
CA LEU A 408 -4.63 6.94 -42.69
C LEU A 408 -5.21 8.23 -43.31
N SER A 409 -5.53 8.22 -44.60
CA SER A 409 -6.06 9.38 -45.33
C SER A 409 -7.49 9.73 -44.95
N LEU A 410 -8.34 8.73 -44.61
CA LEU A 410 -9.70 8.94 -44.09
C LEU A 410 -9.72 9.70 -42.75
N ILE A 411 -8.66 9.60 -41.99
CA ILE A 411 -8.47 10.39 -40.76
C ILE A 411 -8.34 11.87 -41.09
N HIS A 412 -7.75 12.24 -42.22
CA HIS A 412 -7.54 13.62 -42.67
C HIS A 412 -8.69 14.27 -43.45
N ILE A 413 -9.44 13.48 -44.23
CA ILE A 413 -10.54 14.03 -45.10
C ILE A 413 -11.73 14.54 -44.26
N SER A 414 -11.85 14.14 -43.01
CA SER A 414 -12.99 14.52 -42.18
C SER A 414 -12.79 15.76 -41.30
N GLU A 415 -11.65 16.45 -41.37
CA GLU A 415 -11.55 17.81 -40.86
C GLU A 415 -12.12 18.78 -41.92
N PRO A 416 -13.20 19.54 -41.59
CA PRO A 416 -13.62 20.63 -42.45
C PRO A 416 -12.48 21.66 -42.36
N THR A 417 -11.72 21.79 -43.45
CA THR A 417 -10.92 23.00 -43.71
C THR A 417 -11.85 24.17 -43.54
N ARG A 418 -11.78 24.92 -42.43
CA ARG A 418 -12.26 26.30 -42.37
C ARG A 418 -11.37 27.05 -43.34
N LEU A 419 -11.87 27.21 -44.55
CA LEU A 419 -11.41 28.29 -45.44
C LEU A 419 -11.81 29.59 -44.73
N ASP A 420 -10.85 30.25 -44.13
CA ASP A 420 -11.00 31.63 -43.73
C ASP A 420 -11.17 32.44 -45.03
N VAL A 421 -12.37 32.96 -45.22
CA VAL A 421 -12.69 34.02 -46.19
C VAL A 421 -12.61 35.33 -45.43
#